data_6a128097ca3c11348256b014cf0938d5
#
_entry.id   6a128097ca3c11348256b014cf0938d5
#
_cell.length_a   1.000
_cell.length_b   1.000
_cell.length_c   1.000
_cell.angle_alpha   90.00
_cell.angle_beta   90.00
_cell.angle_gamma   90.00
#
_symmetry.space_group_name_H-M   'P 1'
#
loop_
_entity.id
_entity.type
_entity.pdbx_description
1 polymer ?
#
loop_
_entity_poly.entity_id
_entity_poly.type
_entity_poly.pdbx_seq_one_letter_code
_entity_poly.pdbx_strand_id
1 'polypeptide(L)'
;METPRRVEHQQTDRGYVPVYTTGIVEQPWDTYTAEDHRTWATLFERQQALLVERAAPEFMAAVADLRMSAAQIPKFSELNALMERATGWRLVGVEGLLPELVFFDHLANRRFPVTWWIRRPEQVDYIAEPDLFHDLFGHVPLLMNPLFADYMQAYGKGGVKASGIGPEALMNLTRLYWYTVEFGLISTPKGLRIYGSGIVSSKGESIYCLESAAPNRIGFDLERVMRTKYRIDTFQKSYFVIDGFQDLIRATEPDFTPIYERLKEAAAIPAGDVLPSDRVFHRGTGEGWSNEGDV
;
A
#
# COMPACT_ATOMS: atom_id res chain seq x y z
N MET A 1 -24.87 16.24 15.78
CA MET A 1 -23.96 15.91 14.67
C MET A 1 -24.57 14.69 13.99
N GLU A 2 -24.89 14.77 12.72
CA GLU A 2 -25.32 13.57 11.98
C GLU A 2 -24.13 12.64 11.84
N THR A 3 -24.34 11.36 12.14
CA THR A 3 -23.33 10.30 11.93
C THR A 3 -22.99 10.28 10.42
N PRO A 4 -21.71 10.27 10.03
CA PRO A 4 -21.33 10.14 8.64
C PRO A 4 -21.99 8.88 8.07
N ARG A 5 -22.74 9.04 6.98
CA ARG A 5 -23.35 7.87 6.32
C ARG A 5 -22.24 7.15 5.56
N ARG A 6 -22.14 5.83 5.77
CA ARG A 6 -21.34 4.95 4.94
C ARG A 6 -21.74 5.20 3.48
N VAL A 7 -20.78 5.53 2.62
CA VAL A 7 -21.03 5.65 1.19
C VAL A 7 -21.42 4.26 0.69
N GLU A 8 -22.69 4.08 0.29
CA GLU A 8 -23.13 2.82 -0.29
C GLU A 8 -22.56 2.74 -1.71
N HIS A 9 -21.68 1.79 -1.92
CA HIS A 9 -21.05 1.53 -3.21
C HIS A 9 -22.10 1.05 -4.21
N GLN A 10 -22.22 1.71 -5.33
CA GLN A 10 -23.05 1.24 -6.43
C GLN A 10 -22.29 0.14 -7.18
N GLN A 11 -22.65 -1.10 -6.91
CA GLN A 11 -22.28 -2.22 -7.76
C GLN A 11 -23.09 -2.10 -9.04
N THR A 12 -22.44 -1.72 -10.14
CA THR A 12 -23.05 -1.66 -11.46
C THR A 12 -22.75 -2.96 -12.22
N ASP A 13 -23.56 -3.29 -13.22
CA ASP A 13 -23.35 -4.45 -14.12
C ASP A 13 -22.00 -4.41 -14.89
N ARG A 14 -21.23 -3.32 -14.74
CA ARG A 14 -19.92 -3.10 -15.36
C ARG A 14 -18.75 -3.17 -14.37
N GLY A 15 -18.98 -3.68 -13.14
CA GLY A 15 -17.96 -3.75 -12.11
C GLY A 15 -18.04 -2.57 -11.11
N TYR A 16 -17.04 -2.53 -10.23
CA TYR A 16 -16.89 -1.55 -9.19
C TYR A 16 -16.61 -0.14 -9.75
N VAL A 17 -17.36 0.86 -9.31
CA VAL A 17 -17.11 2.28 -9.60
C VAL A 17 -16.71 2.98 -8.30
N PRO A 18 -15.46 3.43 -8.15
CA PRO A 18 -15.03 4.12 -6.96
C PRO A 18 -15.78 5.46 -6.79
N VAL A 19 -16.25 5.72 -5.56
CA VAL A 19 -16.81 7.01 -5.17
C VAL A 19 -15.70 7.81 -4.49
N TYR A 20 -15.30 8.92 -5.10
CA TYR A 20 -14.28 9.81 -4.56
C TYR A 20 -14.89 10.83 -3.59
N THR A 21 -14.21 11.08 -2.48
CA THR A 21 -14.52 12.14 -1.52
C THR A 21 -13.31 13.05 -1.33
N THR A 22 -13.55 14.30 -0.96
CA THR A 22 -12.47 15.24 -0.59
C THR A 22 -12.57 15.66 0.87
N GLY A 23 -13.61 15.17 1.57
CA GLY A 23 -13.89 15.53 2.96
C GLY A 23 -12.97 14.81 3.94
N ILE A 24 -12.35 15.58 4.85
CA ILE A 24 -11.74 15.03 6.06
C ILE A 24 -12.83 14.87 7.09
N VAL A 25 -12.90 13.70 7.73
CA VAL A 25 -13.84 13.39 8.81
C VAL A 25 -13.08 13.00 10.07
N GLU A 26 -13.65 13.28 11.22
CA GLU A 26 -13.15 12.72 12.46
C GLU A 26 -13.50 11.23 12.53
N GLN A 27 -12.60 10.43 13.09
CA GLN A 27 -12.92 9.02 13.33
C GLN A 27 -14.14 8.92 14.25
N PRO A 28 -15.26 8.34 13.80
CA PRO A 28 -16.46 8.21 14.60
C PRO A 28 -16.34 7.01 15.58
N TRP A 29 -15.29 7.01 16.41
CA TRP A 29 -14.86 5.85 17.17
C TRP A 29 -15.95 5.28 18.07
N ASP A 30 -16.77 6.12 18.69
CA ASP A 30 -17.87 5.70 19.58
C ASP A 30 -19.05 5.07 18.82
N THR A 31 -19.02 5.06 17.49
CA THR A 31 -20.07 4.43 16.66
C THR A 31 -19.72 3.01 16.22
N TYR A 32 -18.47 2.57 16.41
CA TYR A 32 -18.10 1.18 16.11
C TYR A 32 -18.86 0.21 17.00
N THR A 33 -19.45 -0.78 16.37
CA THR A 33 -20.20 -1.83 17.05
C THR A 33 -19.27 -2.90 17.63
N ALA A 34 -19.80 -3.74 18.49
CA ALA A 34 -19.08 -4.92 18.95
C ALA A 34 -18.69 -5.88 17.80
N GLU A 35 -19.44 -5.86 16.68
CA GLU A 35 -19.12 -6.64 15.49
C GLU A 35 -17.93 -6.06 14.76
N ASP A 36 -17.84 -4.74 14.61
CA ASP A 36 -16.70 -4.07 13.99
C ASP A 36 -15.39 -4.36 14.74
N HIS A 37 -15.44 -4.30 16.07
CA HIS A 37 -14.30 -4.66 16.92
C HIS A 37 -13.92 -6.15 16.81
N ARG A 38 -14.89 -7.06 16.68
CA ARG A 38 -14.61 -8.49 16.45
C ARG A 38 -14.01 -8.74 15.06
N THR A 39 -14.47 -8.03 14.04
CA THR A 39 -13.89 -8.12 12.68
C THR A 39 -12.43 -7.67 12.71
N TRP A 40 -12.14 -6.53 13.35
CA TRP A 40 -10.76 -6.08 13.58
C TRP A 40 -9.93 -7.15 14.29
N ALA A 41 -10.43 -7.69 15.41
CA ALA A 41 -9.72 -8.73 16.17
C ALA A 41 -9.36 -9.94 15.30
N THR A 42 -10.34 -10.45 14.56
CA THR A 42 -10.15 -11.60 13.65
C THR A 42 -9.08 -11.35 12.61
N LEU A 43 -9.10 -10.17 11.97
CA LEU A 43 -8.13 -9.79 10.96
C LEU A 43 -6.73 -9.60 11.58
N PHE A 44 -6.66 -8.91 12.71
CA PHE A 44 -5.41 -8.61 13.41
C PHE A 44 -4.71 -9.89 13.89
N GLU A 45 -5.42 -10.76 14.62
CA GLU A 45 -4.85 -12.02 15.13
C GLU A 45 -4.36 -12.92 13.99
N ARG A 46 -5.16 -13.04 12.93
CA ARG A 46 -4.81 -13.83 11.76
C ARG A 46 -3.53 -13.30 11.10
N GLN A 47 -3.47 -12.00 10.81
CA GLN A 47 -2.31 -11.43 10.12
C GLN A 47 -1.09 -11.38 11.04
N GLN A 48 -1.25 -11.08 12.32
CA GLN A 48 -0.15 -11.10 13.27
C GLN A 48 0.50 -12.49 13.35
N ALA A 49 -0.30 -13.55 13.43
CA ALA A 49 0.22 -14.92 13.43
C ALA A 49 0.91 -15.30 12.12
N LEU A 50 0.32 -14.91 10.98
CA LEU A 50 0.84 -15.21 9.66
C LEU A 50 2.16 -14.49 9.36
N LEU A 51 2.32 -13.27 9.84
CA LEU A 51 3.42 -12.37 9.48
C LEU A 51 4.70 -12.53 10.31
N VAL A 52 4.68 -13.27 11.42
CA VAL A 52 5.84 -13.42 12.33
C VAL A 52 7.15 -13.72 11.60
N GLU A 53 7.15 -14.60 10.60
CA GLU A 53 8.34 -14.96 9.82
C GLU A 53 8.28 -14.46 8.37
N ARG A 54 7.24 -13.71 8.01
CA ARG A 54 7.03 -13.21 6.64
C ARG A 54 7.24 -11.72 6.50
N ALA A 55 6.83 -10.92 7.48
CA ALA A 55 6.98 -9.47 7.40
C ALA A 55 8.41 -9.01 7.73
N ALA A 56 8.77 -7.84 7.25
CA ALA A 56 9.98 -7.14 7.64
C ALA A 56 10.01 -6.92 9.16
N PRO A 57 11.16 -7.11 9.83
CA PRO A 57 11.28 -6.89 11.27
C PRO A 57 10.82 -5.49 11.70
N GLU A 58 11.08 -4.47 10.88
CA GLU A 58 10.69 -3.08 11.10
C GLU A 58 9.17 -2.92 11.15
N PHE A 59 8.44 -3.66 10.30
CA PHE A 59 6.98 -3.65 10.31
C PHE A 59 6.43 -4.22 11.64
N MET A 60 6.93 -5.38 12.04
CA MET A 60 6.49 -6.04 13.28
C MET A 60 6.84 -5.22 14.53
N ALA A 61 8.01 -4.61 14.55
CA ALA A 61 8.42 -3.70 15.64
C ALA A 61 7.48 -2.48 15.70
N ALA A 62 7.16 -1.88 14.58
CA ALA A 62 6.28 -0.72 14.50
C ALA A 62 4.83 -1.02 14.95
N VAL A 63 4.30 -2.21 14.63
CA VAL A 63 2.99 -2.66 15.15
C VAL A 63 2.99 -2.67 16.68
N ALA A 64 4.09 -3.14 17.30
CA ALA A 64 4.25 -3.15 18.74
C ALA A 64 4.43 -1.73 19.33
N ASP A 65 5.24 -0.88 18.69
CA ASP A 65 5.48 0.51 19.12
C ASP A 65 4.20 1.36 19.06
N LEU A 66 3.34 1.11 18.08
CA LEU A 66 2.01 1.70 17.95
C LEU A 66 0.99 1.11 18.94
N ARG A 67 1.37 0.08 19.70
CA ARG A 67 0.51 -0.62 20.67
C ARG A 67 -0.77 -1.17 20.03
N MET A 68 -0.71 -1.51 18.75
CA MET A 68 -1.86 -2.13 18.07
C MET A 68 -2.11 -3.53 18.64
N SER A 69 -3.37 -3.85 18.86
CA SER A 69 -3.77 -5.16 19.39
C SER A 69 -5.14 -5.59 18.86
N ALA A 70 -5.48 -6.83 19.08
CA ALA A 70 -6.80 -7.38 18.75
C ALA A 70 -7.93 -6.85 19.62
N ALA A 71 -7.65 -6.17 20.76
CA ALA A 71 -8.66 -5.81 21.75
C ALA A 71 -9.76 -4.90 21.19
N GLN A 72 -9.38 -3.97 20.31
CA GLN A 72 -10.33 -3.03 19.70
C GLN A 72 -9.68 -2.31 18.50
N ILE A 73 -10.51 -1.69 17.66
CA ILE A 73 -10.08 -0.76 16.62
C ILE A 73 -9.29 0.37 17.30
N PRO A 74 -8.06 0.69 16.82
CA PRO A 74 -7.26 1.77 17.40
C PRO A 74 -7.91 3.15 17.19
N LYS A 75 -7.72 4.04 18.16
CA LYS A 75 -8.10 5.45 18.01
C LYS A 75 -7.04 6.22 17.22
N PHE A 76 -7.47 6.98 16.20
CA PHE A 76 -6.55 7.82 15.44
C PHE A 76 -5.81 8.83 16.33
N SER A 77 -6.48 9.36 17.35
CA SER A 77 -5.87 10.29 18.31
C SER A 77 -4.70 9.66 19.09
N GLU A 78 -4.83 8.39 19.48
CA GLU A 78 -3.77 7.67 20.19
C GLU A 78 -2.59 7.34 19.27
N LEU A 79 -2.87 6.87 18.05
CA LEU A 79 -1.84 6.62 17.02
C LEU A 79 -1.13 7.91 16.63
N ASN A 80 -1.86 9.00 16.40
CA ASN A 80 -1.30 10.30 16.06
C ASN A 80 -0.31 10.80 17.12
N ALA A 81 -0.62 10.62 18.41
CA ALA A 81 0.29 11.01 19.48
C ALA A 81 1.63 10.24 19.46
N LEU A 82 1.65 9.02 18.94
CA LEU A 82 2.87 8.22 18.75
C LEU A 82 3.60 8.60 17.46
N MET A 83 2.89 8.69 16.35
CA MET A 83 3.44 8.96 15.02
C MET A 83 4.03 10.37 14.91
N GLU A 84 3.34 11.37 15.44
CA GLU A 84 3.84 12.77 15.43
C GLU A 84 5.19 12.89 16.14
N ARG A 85 5.37 12.17 17.26
CA ARG A 85 6.65 12.13 17.99
C ARG A 85 7.75 11.37 17.26
N ALA A 86 7.39 10.29 16.56
CA ALA A 86 8.36 9.43 15.89
C ALA A 86 8.84 10.02 14.56
N THR A 87 7.93 10.47 13.72
CA THR A 87 8.22 10.84 12.32
C THR A 87 7.49 12.11 11.85
N GLY A 88 6.67 12.73 12.69
CA GLY A 88 5.87 13.90 12.32
C GLY A 88 4.65 13.57 11.44
N TRP A 89 4.33 12.30 11.24
CA TRP A 89 3.14 11.87 10.50
C TRP A 89 1.90 11.87 11.38
N ARG A 90 0.76 12.07 10.74
CA ARG A 90 -0.55 11.97 11.38
C ARG A 90 -1.59 11.36 10.45
N LEU A 91 -2.56 10.69 11.03
CA LEU A 91 -3.72 10.14 10.33
C LEU A 91 -4.80 11.21 10.19
N VAL A 92 -5.48 11.18 9.06
CA VAL A 92 -6.70 11.95 8.80
C VAL A 92 -7.79 11.01 8.33
N GLY A 93 -8.97 11.07 8.93
CA GLY A 93 -10.10 10.23 8.55
C GLY A 93 -10.67 10.68 7.20
N VAL A 94 -11.04 9.72 6.36
CA VAL A 94 -11.73 9.95 5.08
C VAL A 94 -12.88 8.97 4.92
N GLU A 95 -13.84 9.31 4.06
CA GLU A 95 -15.01 8.44 3.83
C GLU A 95 -14.71 7.30 2.84
N GLY A 96 -13.69 7.44 2.01
CA GLY A 96 -13.31 6.47 0.98
C GLY A 96 -12.17 7.00 0.12
N LEU A 97 -12.09 6.55 -1.12
CA LEU A 97 -11.02 6.93 -2.05
C LEU A 97 -10.97 8.44 -2.29
N LEU A 98 -9.77 8.98 -2.29
CA LEU A 98 -9.51 10.38 -2.59
C LEU A 98 -9.14 10.57 -4.07
N PRO A 99 -9.47 11.74 -4.69
CA PRO A 99 -8.83 12.13 -5.93
C PRO A 99 -7.31 12.14 -5.77
N GLU A 100 -6.58 11.71 -6.80
CA GLU A 100 -5.12 11.52 -6.75
C GLU A 100 -4.37 12.74 -6.21
N LEU A 101 -4.71 13.93 -6.70
CA LEU A 101 -4.04 15.16 -6.27
C LEU A 101 -4.26 15.46 -4.77
N VAL A 102 -5.46 15.16 -4.25
CA VAL A 102 -5.78 15.32 -2.82
C VAL A 102 -4.99 14.32 -1.99
N PHE A 103 -4.90 13.07 -2.46
CA PHE A 103 -4.08 12.04 -1.82
C PHE A 103 -2.60 12.45 -1.76
N PHE A 104 -2.03 12.90 -2.89
CA PHE A 104 -0.64 13.36 -2.92
C PHE A 104 -0.40 14.57 -2.02
N ASP A 105 -1.33 15.54 -1.96
CA ASP A 105 -1.20 16.68 -1.05
C ASP A 105 -1.16 16.23 0.41
N HIS A 106 -1.99 15.27 0.79
CA HIS A 106 -1.93 14.70 2.13
C HIS A 106 -0.55 14.10 2.42
N LEU A 107 -0.03 13.23 1.55
CA LEU A 107 1.28 12.61 1.74
C LEU A 107 2.41 13.64 1.78
N ALA A 108 2.39 14.63 0.89
CA ALA A 108 3.37 15.71 0.86
C ALA A 108 3.46 16.49 2.18
N ASN A 109 2.37 16.54 2.92
CA ASN A 109 2.23 17.21 4.22
C ASN A 109 2.23 16.26 5.42
N ARG A 110 2.79 15.05 5.27
CA ARG A 110 2.87 14.02 6.32
C ARG A 110 1.50 13.69 6.93
N ARG A 111 0.45 13.67 6.12
CA ARG A 111 -0.88 13.22 6.50
C ARG A 111 -1.20 11.94 5.74
N PHE A 112 -1.57 10.89 6.46
CA PHE A 112 -2.01 9.64 5.83
C PHE A 112 -3.54 9.54 5.93
N PRO A 113 -4.25 9.53 4.80
CA PRO A 113 -5.69 9.34 4.77
C PRO A 113 -6.04 7.90 5.18
N VAL A 114 -6.99 7.76 6.09
CA VAL A 114 -7.45 6.47 6.59
C VAL A 114 -8.96 6.40 6.49
N THR A 115 -9.46 5.38 5.84
CA THR A 115 -10.88 5.06 5.79
C THR A 115 -11.37 4.71 7.20
N TRP A 116 -12.48 5.32 7.64
CA TRP A 116 -12.98 5.12 9.00
C TRP A 116 -13.82 3.85 9.17
N TRP A 117 -14.39 3.28 8.12
CA TRP A 117 -15.21 2.07 8.17
C TRP A 117 -14.38 0.79 7.99
N ILE A 118 -14.82 -0.31 8.62
CA ILE A 118 -14.20 -1.64 8.48
C ILE A 118 -15.12 -2.55 7.66
N ARG A 119 -14.52 -3.50 6.95
CA ARG A 119 -15.24 -4.54 6.19
C ARG A 119 -16.18 -5.37 7.08
N ARG A 120 -17.16 -5.98 6.46
CA ARG A 120 -18.10 -6.89 7.16
C ARG A 120 -17.44 -8.26 7.39
N PRO A 121 -17.96 -9.06 8.38
CA PRO A 121 -17.43 -10.40 8.65
C PRO A 121 -17.35 -11.32 7.43
N GLU A 122 -18.30 -11.22 6.49
CA GLU A 122 -18.31 -12.03 5.26
C GLU A 122 -17.20 -11.65 4.27
N GLN A 123 -16.60 -10.48 4.43
CA GLN A 123 -15.54 -9.92 3.57
C GLN A 123 -14.14 -10.09 4.17
N VAL A 124 -13.99 -10.89 5.24
CA VAL A 124 -12.71 -11.05 5.97
C VAL A 124 -11.59 -11.55 5.04
N ASP A 125 -11.89 -12.41 4.08
CA ASP A 125 -10.89 -12.96 3.18
C ASP A 125 -10.61 -12.09 1.95
N TYR A 126 -11.57 -11.27 1.52
CA TYR A 126 -11.42 -10.38 0.38
C TYR A 126 -12.35 -9.17 0.47
N ILE A 127 -11.80 -8.01 0.13
CA ILE A 127 -12.55 -6.76 -0.09
C ILE A 127 -11.93 -6.02 -1.27
N ALA A 128 -12.79 -5.46 -2.14
CA ALA A 128 -12.34 -4.77 -3.34
C ALA A 128 -11.76 -3.38 -3.06
N GLU A 129 -12.25 -2.73 -2.01
CA GLU A 129 -11.78 -1.39 -1.59
C GLU A 129 -10.93 -1.46 -0.33
N PRO A 130 -9.93 -0.58 -0.19
CA PRO A 130 -9.22 -0.42 1.06
C PRO A 130 -10.18 0.01 2.17
N ASP A 131 -10.14 -0.69 3.29
CA ASP A 131 -10.91 -0.41 4.49
C ASP A 131 -9.99 0.01 5.63
N LEU A 132 -10.59 0.33 6.78
CA LEU A 132 -9.87 0.68 8.00
C LEU A 132 -8.73 -0.29 8.35
N PHE A 133 -8.96 -1.60 8.19
CA PHE A 133 -7.94 -2.59 8.52
C PHE A 133 -6.74 -2.50 7.57
N HIS A 134 -7.00 -2.42 6.26
CA HIS A 134 -5.94 -2.23 5.29
C HIS A 134 -5.15 -0.96 5.57
N ASP A 135 -5.84 0.16 5.78
CA ASP A 135 -5.19 1.44 6.00
C ASP A 135 -4.39 1.46 7.31
N LEU A 136 -4.99 1.05 8.44
CA LEU A 136 -4.31 1.09 9.74
C LEU A 136 -3.25 0.00 9.90
N PHE A 137 -3.60 -1.24 9.61
CA PHE A 137 -2.67 -2.35 9.81
C PHE A 137 -1.61 -2.43 8.71
N GLY A 138 -2.01 -2.17 7.46
CA GLY A 138 -1.10 -2.27 6.31
C GLY A 138 -0.12 -1.10 6.20
N HIS A 139 -0.61 0.12 6.22
CA HIS A 139 0.21 1.30 5.91
C HIS A 139 0.85 1.96 7.13
N VAL A 140 0.11 2.09 8.22
CA VAL A 140 0.52 2.95 9.34
C VAL A 140 1.81 2.49 10.04
N PRO A 141 2.06 1.18 10.24
CA PRO A 141 3.26 0.74 10.94
C PRO A 141 4.55 1.26 10.32
N LEU A 142 4.72 1.18 9.01
CA LEU A 142 5.96 1.64 8.38
C LEU A 142 6.14 3.16 8.39
N LEU A 143 5.09 3.95 8.60
CA LEU A 143 5.24 5.39 8.83
C LEU A 143 5.94 5.73 10.16
N MET A 144 6.13 4.76 11.05
CA MET A 144 6.99 4.88 12.24
C MET A 144 8.50 4.78 11.90
N ASN A 145 8.86 4.21 10.75
CA ASN A 145 10.24 4.13 10.29
C ASN A 145 10.64 5.45 9.60
N PRO A 146 11.66 6.19 10.08
CA PRO A 146 12.00 7.49 9.51
C PRO A 146 12.33 7.46 8.02
N LEU A 147 13.05 6.44 7.53
CA LEU A 147 13.38 6.32 6.11
C LEU A 147 12.13 6.12 5.25
N PHE A 148 11.24 5.23 5.67
CA PHE A 148 9.99 5.00 4.94
C PHE A 148 9.05 6.21 5.02
N ALA A 149 9.00 6.88 6.16
CA ALA A 149 8.23 8.11 6.38
C ALA A 149 8.71 9.26 5.46
N ASP A 150 10.02 9.43 5.32
CA ASP A 150 10.61 10.42 4.40
C ASP A 150 10.36 10.06 2.93
N TYR A 151 10.47 8.76 2.58
CA TYR A 151 10.10 8.26 1.26
C TYR A 151 8.64 8.58 0.91
N MET A 152 7.71 8.30 1.81
CA MET A 152 6.28 8.57 1.60
C MET A 152 6.00 10.08 1.39
N GLN A 153 6.69 10.95 2.13
CA GLN A 153 6.57 12.39 1.92
C GLN A 153 7.17 12.83 0.58
N ALA A 154 8.33 12.31 0.21
CA ALA A 154 8.97 12.58 -1.08
C ALA A 154 8.07 12.11 -2.24
N TYR A 155 7.46 10.94 -2.10
CA TYR A 155 6.48 10.41 -3.03
C TYR A 155 5.28 11.35 -3.19
N GLY A 156 4.69 11.83 -2.10
CA GLY A 156 3.58 12.79 -2.13
C GLY A 156 3.95 14.09 -2.87
N LYS A 157 5.13 14.66 -2.58
CA LYS A 157 5.65 15.84 -3.29
C LYS A 157 5.87 15.56 -4.79
N GLY A 158 6.38 14.37 -5.10
CA GLY A 158 6.53 13.89 -6.47
C GLY A 158 5.19 13.80 -7.21
N GLY A 159 4.13 13.33 -6.54
CA GLY A 159 2.78 13.22 -7.08
C GLY A 159 2.15 14.57 -7.40
N VAL A 160 2.27 15.53 -6.49
CA VAL A 160 1.84 16.92 -6.73
C VAL A 160 2.55 17.49 -7.97
N LYS A 161 3.85 17.24 -8.12
CA LYS A 161 4.62 17.68 -9.28
C LYS A 161 4.20 16.95 -10.57
N ALA A 162 4.06 15.63 -10.52
CA ALA A 162 3.69 14.79 -11.66
C ALA A 162 2.31 15.17 -12.23
N SER A 163 1.36 15.57 -11.37
CA SER A 163 0.03 16.03 -11.80
C SER A 163 0.09 17.27 -12.71
N GLY A 164 1.10 18.11 -12.55
CA GLY A 164 1.37 19.26 -13.43
C GLY A 164 2.09 18.90 -14.74
N ILE A 165 2.66 17.69 -14.85
CA ILE A 165 3.39 17.23 -16.05
C ILE A 165 2.44 16.50 -17.00
N GLY A 166 1.60 15.60 -16.48
CA GLY A 166 0.61 14.89 -17.30
C GLY A 166 0.28 13.48 -16.80
N PRO A 167 -0.69 12.83 -17.45
CA PRO A 167 -1.24 11.54 -17.00
C PRO A 167 -0.21 10.39 -17.06
N GLU A 168 0.72 10.42 -18.03
CA GLU A 168 1.77 9.39 -18.10
C GLU A 168 2.73 9.47 -16.90
N ALA A 169 3.10 10.69 -16.47
CA ALA A 169 3.95 10.90 -15.30
C ALA A 169 3.24 10.40 -14.02
N LEU A 170 1.95 10.68 -13.88
CA LEU A 170 1.13 10.16 -12.79
C LEU A 170 1.07 8.63 -12.82
N MET A 171 0.81 8.02 -13.99
CA MET A 171 0.75 6.56 -14.11
C MET A 171 2.09 5.92 -13.73
N ASN A 172 3.22 6.47 -14.18
CA ASN A 172 4.54 5.99 -13.82
C ASN A 172 4.76 6.06 -12.29
N LEU A 173 4.31 7.14 -11.66
CA LEU A 173 4.42 7.30 -10.22
C LEU A 173 3.47 6.35 -9.46
N THR A 174 2.26 6.14 -9.97
CA THR A 174 1.31 5.16 -9.40
C THR A 174 1.89 3.75 -9.42
N ARG A 175 2.60 3.36 -10.49
CA ARG A 175 3.29 2.07 -10.56
C ARG A 175 4.41 1.95 -9.51
N LEU A 176 5.12 3.05 -9.24
CA LEU A 176 6.12 3.08 -8.17
C LEU A 176 5.46 2.81 -6.80
N TYR A 177 4.34 3.46 -6.50
CA TYR A 177 3.58 3.22 -5.27
C TYR A 177 3.13 1.75 -5.17
N TRP A 178 2.55 1.26 -6.26
CA TRP A 178 2.03 -0.10 -6.32
C TRP A 178 3.10 -1.14 -5.98
N TYR A 179 4.24 -1.07 -6.64
CA TYR A 179 5.30 -2.06 -6.47
C TYR A 179 6.22 -1.83 -5.27
N THR A 180 6.06 -0.74 -4.55
CA THR A 180 6.81 -0.46 -3.33
C THR A 180 5.91 -0.41 -2.11
N VAL A 181 5.07 0.61 -1.98
CA VAL A 181 4.23 0.82 -0.80
C VAL A 181 3.21 -0.30 -0.64
N GLU A 182 2.56 -0.73 -1.75
CA GLU A 182 1.51 -1.75 -1.70
C GLU A 182 2.08 -3.18 -1.75
N PHE A 183 2.99 -3.48 -2.68
CA PHE A 183 3.40 -4.84 -2.98
C PHE A 183 4.93 -5.04 -2.93
N GLY A 184 5.61 -4.28 -2.07
CA GLY A 184 7.05 -4.34 -1.94
C GLY A 184 7.55 -5.50 -1.07
N LEU A 185 8.68 -6.09 -1.50
CA LEU A 185 9.46 -7.06 -0.74
C LEU A 185 10.84 -6.48 -0.38
N ILE A 186 11.43 -6.98 0.69
CA ILE A 186 12.77 -6.60 1.14
C ILE A 186 13.63 -7.83 1.36
N SER A 187 14.90 -7.73 0.94
CA SER A 187 15.90 -8.75 1.17
C SER A 187 16.49 -8.61 2.58
N THR A 188 16.53 -9.71 3.31
CA THR A 188 17.14 -9.75 4.65
C THR A 188 18.11 -10.92 4.77
N PRO A 189 18.99 -10.96 5.78
CA PRO A 189 19.86 -12.12 6.04
C PRO A 189 19.08 -13.44 6.24
N LYS A 190 17.79 -13.36 6.57
CA LYS A 190 16.91 -14.52 6.77
C LYS A 190 16.01 -14.80 5.55
N GLY A 191 16.32 -14.25 4.39
CA GLY A 191 15.54 -14.36 3.16
C GLY A 191 14.63 -13.17 2.90
N LEU A 192 13.76 -13.29 1.91
CA LEU A 192 12.82 -12.24 1.55
C LEU A 192 11.77 -12.03 2.63
N ARG A 193 11.39 -10.76 2.83
CA ARG A 193 10.34 -10.35 3.77
C ARG A 193 9.41 -9.35 3.11
N ILE A 194 8.20 -9.26 3.64
CA ILE A 194 7.13 -8.38 3.15
C ILE A 194 7.20 -7.05 3.88
N TYR A 195 7.12 -5.95 3.12
CA TYR A 195 6.86 -4.64 3.71
C TYR A 195 5.65 -3.94 3.07
N GLY A 196 5.18 -4.41 1.91
CA GLY A 196 4.06 -3.81 1.19
C GLY A 196 2.74 -3.97 1.95
N SER A 197 1.99 -2.87 2.06
CA SER A 197 0.73 -2.76 2.81
C SER A 197 -0.36 -3.66 2.26
N GLY A 198 -0.50 -3.74 0.94
CA GLY A 198 -1.44 -4.63 0.26
C GLY A 198 -1.16 -6.10 0.52
N ILE A 199 0.13 -6.45 0.71
CA ILE A 199 0.51 -7.81 1.07
C ILE A 199 0.23 -8.08 2.55
N VAL A 200 0.75 -7.26 3.47
CA VAL A 200 0.63 -7.54 4.93
C VAL A 200 -0.81 -7.52 5.42
N SER A 201 -1.72 -6.82 4.74
CA SER A 201 -3.14 -6.80 5.08
C SER A 201 -3.97 -7.92 4.41
N SER A 202 -3.38 -8.69 3.49
CA SER A 202 -4.02 -9.77 2.74
C SER A 202 -3.45 -11.14 3.14
N LYS A 203 -4.31 -12.05 3.61
CA LYS A 203 -3.91 -13.43 3.93
C LYS A 203 -3.33 -14.17 2.72
N GLY A 204 -4.04 -14.10 1.60
CA GLY A 204 -3.65 -14.83 0.39
C GLY A 204 -2.35 -14.31 -0.20
N GLU A 205 -2.23 -12.99 -0.33
CA GLU A 205 -1.05 -12.35 -0.90
C GLU A 205 0.20 -12.55 -0.01
N SER A 206 0.04 -12.52 1.32
CA SER A 206 1.14 -12.78 2.27
C SER A 206 1.78 -14.15 2.11
N ILE A 207 1.00 -15.15 1.72
CA ILE A 207 1.50 -16.49 1.43
C ILE A 207 2.04 -16.56 0.01
N TYR A 208 1.25 -16.11 -0.96
CA TYR A 208 1.55 -16.23 -2.38
C TYR A 208 2.86 -15.53 -2.77
N CYS A 209 3.08 -14.31 -2.29
CA CYS A 209 4.25 -13.52 -2.68
C CYS A 209 5.59 -14.15 -2.30
N LEU A 210 5.65 -14.99 -1.25
CA LEU A 210 6.87 -15.65 -0.78
C LEU A 210 6.95 -17.13 -1.15
N GLU A 211 5.83 -17.85 -1.15
CA GLU A 211 5.81 -19.30 -1.19
C GLU A 211 5.42 -19.87 -2.56
N SER A 212 4.61 -19.14 -3.35
CA SER A 212 4.24 -19.60 -4.68
C SER A 212 5.43 -19.58 -5.65
N ALA A 213 5.51 -20.58 -6.51
CA ALA A 213 6.46 -20.61 -7.62
C ALA A 213 6.01 -19.76 -8.82
N ALA A 214 4.75 -19.28 -8.83
CA ALA A 214 4.19 -18.59 -9.98
C ALA A 214 4.75 -17.17 -10.20
N PRO A 215 4.88 -16.27 -9.18
CA PRO A 215 5.30 -14.90 -9.41
C PRO A 215 6.82 -14.76 -9.55
N ASN A 216 7.23 -13.77 -10.33
CA ASN A 216 8.62 -13.32 -10.34
C ASN A 216 8.96 -12.53 -9.07
N ARG A 217 10.20 -12.62 -8.60
CA ARG A 217 10.77 -11.75 -7.56
C ARG A 217 12.04 -11.13 -8.12
N ILE A 218 11.99 -9.81 -8.35
CA ILE A 218 12.97 -9.05 -9.15
C ILE A 218 13.53 -7.94 -8.26
N GLY A 219 14.82 -7.66 -8.36
CA GLY A 219 15.45 -6.56 -7.66
C GLY A 219 14.84 -5.21 -8.07
N PHE A 220 14.66 -4.33 -7.09
CA PHE A 220 14.14 -2.99 -7.33
C PHE A 220 15.06 -2.19 -8.25
N ASP A 221 14.49 -1.59 -9.28
CA ASP A 221 15.06 -0.55 -10.11
C ASP A 221 13.95 0.46 -10.41
N LEU A 222 14.24 1.75 -10.21
CA LEU A 222 13.23 2.80 -10.26
C LEU A 222 12.50 2.86 -11.61
N GLU A 223 13.25 2.97 -12.71
CA GLU A 223 12.66 3.11 -14.05
C GLU A 223 11.97 1.82 -14.50
N ARG A 224 12.52 0.68 -14.10
CA ARG A 224 11.92 -0.64 -14.32
C ARG A 224 10.53 -0.74 -13.67
N VAL A 225 10.44 -0.33 -12.41
CA VAL A 225 9.19 -0.32 -11.66
C VAL A 225 8.19 0.65 -12.26
N MET A 226 8.60 1.89 -12.53
CA MET A 226 7.74 2.93 -13.11
C MET A 226 7.15 2.56 -14.48
N ARG A 227 7.76 1.63 -15.19
CA ARG A 227 7.29 1.13 -16.50
C ARG A 227 6.47 -0.15 -16.40
N THR A 228 6.49 -0.84 -15.27
CA THR A 228 5.85 -2.15 -15.14
C THR A 228 4.36 -2.01 -14.89
N LYS A 229 3.56 -2.60 -15.77
CA LYS A 229 2.11 -2.73 -15.59
C LYS A 229 1.79 -3.62 -14.38
N TYR A 230 0.61 -3.45 -13.78
CA TYR A 230 0.17 -4.23 -12.63
C TYR A 230 -1.28 -4.68 -12.76
N ARG A 231 -1.75 -5.48 -11.80
CA ARG A 231 -3.14 -5.91 -11.69
C ARG A 231 -3.69 -5.55 -10.31
N ILE A 232 -4.98 -5.18 -10.28
CA ILE A 232 -5.68 -4.81 -9.05
C ILE A 232 -6.64 -5.91 -8.56
N ASP A 233 -6.99 -6.85 -9.42
CA ASP A 233 -8.06 -7.84 -9.24
C ASP A 233 -7.55 -9.28 -9.02
N THR A 234 -6.24 -9.48 -9.10
CA THR A 234 -5.59 -10.78 -8.94
C THR A 234 -4.28 -10.63 -8.18
N PHE A 235 -3.69 -11.75 -7.73
CA PHE A 235 -2.33 -11.76 -7.20
C PHE A 235 -1.31 -11.22 -8.21
N GLN A 236 -0.27 -10.59 -7.70
CA GLN A 236 0.72 -9.95 -8.56
C GLN A 236 1.57 -10.98 -9.32
N LYS A 237 1.86 -10.68 -10.59
CA LYS A 237 2.74 -11.51 -11.44
C LYS A 237 4.21 -11.31 -11.11
N SER A 238 4.56 -10.12 -10.61
CA SER A 238 5.93 -9.77 -10.21
C SER A 238 5.91 -8.95 -8.93
N TYR A 239 6.90 -9.19 -8.07
CA TYR A 239 7.21 -8.41 -6.89
C TYR A 239 8.61 -7.83 -7.01
N PHE A 240 8.79 -6.58 -6.56
CA PHE A 240 10.10 -5.95 -6.56
C PHE A 240 10.69 -5.94 -5.14
N VAL A 241 12.00 -6.25 -5.10
CA VAL A 241 12.75 -6.50 -3.86
C VAL A 241 13.78 -5.39 -3.66
N ILE A 242 13.65 -4.63 -2.59
CA ILE A 242 14.68 -3.67 -2.13
C ILE A 242 15.69 -4.39 -1.25
N ASP A 243 16.93 -3.87 -1.16
CA ASP A 243 17.93 -4.36 -0.22
C ASP A 243 17.81 -3.66 1.16
N GLY A 244 17.12 -2.52 1.20
CA GLY A 244 16.81 -1.77 2.40
C GLY A 244 15.97 -0.53 2.08
N PHE A 245 15.29 0.05 3.09
CA PHE A 245 14.49 1.28 2.91
C PHE A 245 15.30 2.47 2.39
N GLN A 246 16.64 2.43 2.56
CA GLN A 246 17.53 3.43 1.99
C GLN A 246 17.48 3.47 0.45
N ASP A 247 17.15 2.36 -0.21
CA ASP A 247 17.02 2.33 -1.67
C ASP A 247 15.86 3.19 -2.16
N LEU A 248 14.75 3.19 -1.40
CA LEU A 248 13.60 4.03 -1.70
C LEU A 248 13.93 5.52 -1.58
N ILE A 249 14.65 5.90 -0.52
CA ILE A 249 15.10 7.29 -0.33
C ILE A 249 16.01 7.71 -1.48
N ARG A 250 17.06 6.94 -1.78
CA ARG A 250 17.99 7.24 -2.88
C ARG A 250 17.28 7.37 -4.23
N ALA A 251 16.26 6.55 -4.46
CA ALA A 251 15.47 6.60 -5.68
C ALA A 251 14.62 7.87 -5.77
N THR A 252 14.18 8.44 -4.65
CA THR A 252 13.26 9.60 -4.62
C THR A 252 13.93 10.94 -4.31
N GLU A 253 15.21 10.95 -3.92
CA GLU A 253 15.98 12.19 -3.73
C GLU A 253 16.13 13.03 -5.02
N PRO A 254 16.44 12.42 -6.20
CA PRO A 254 16.59 13.17 -7.42
C PRO A 254 15.27 13.78 -7.93
N ASP A 255 15.36 14.87 -8.67
CA ASP A 255 14.24 15.38 -9.41
C ASP A 255 13.80 14.37 -10.50
N PHE A 256 12.53 13.97 -10.48
CA PHE A 256 11.98 13.01 -11.44
C PHE A 256 11.69 13.60 -12.83
N THR A 257 11.80 14.92 -13.02
CA THR A 257 11.54 15.54 -14.34
C THR A 257 12.34 14.87 -15.45
N PRO A 258 13.66 14.64 -15.32
CA PRO A 258 14.42 13.94 -16.36
C PRO A 258 13.99 12.48 -16.56
N ILE A 259 13.47 11.83 -15.52
CA ILE A 259 12.95 10.46 -15.60
C ILE A 259 11.65 10.47 -16.40
N TYR A 260 10.72 11.35 -16.09
CA TYR A 260 9.45 11.45 -16.82
C TYR A 260 9.68 11.75 -18.31
N GLU A 261 10.63 12.62 -18.67
CA GLU A 261 10.97 12.88 -20.06
C GLU A 261 11.50 11.64 -20.79
N ARG A 262 12.34 10.84 -20.13
CA ARG A 262 12.83 9.57 -20.71
C ARG A 262 11.72 8.52 -20.81
N LEU A 263 10.81 8.48 -19.86
CA LEU A 263 9.74 7.47 -19.81
C LEU A 263 8.55 7.80 -20.71
N LYS A 264 8.43 9.06 -21.16
CA LYS A 264 7.30 9.54 -21.96
C LYS A 264 7.04 8.71 -23.24
N GLU A 265 8.13 8.25 -23.89
CA GLU A 265 8.05 7.42 -25.10
C GLU A 265 8.45 5.96 -24.83
N ALA A 266 8.79 5.63 -23.59
CA ALA A 266 9.21 4.29 -23.22
C ALA A 266 8.01 3.35 -23.12
N ALA A 267 8.05 2.24 -23.85
CA ALA A 267 6.99 1.24 -23.76
C ALA A 267 6.82 0.72 -22.33
N ALA A 268 5.56 0.59 -21.90
CA ALA A 268 5.26 -0.10 -20.66
C ALA A 268 5.65 -1.58 -20.75
N ILE A 269 6.06 -2.15 -19.62
CA ILE A 269 6.53 -3.53 -19.54
C ILE A 269 5.38 -4.38 -18.96
N PRO A 270 4.98 -5.48 -19.61
CA PRO A 270 3.99 -6.39 -19.06
C PRO A 270 4.35 -6.86 -17.66
N ALA A 271 3.35 -7.03 -16.80
CA ALA A 271 3.54 -7.36 -15.37
C ALA A 271 4.32 -8.65 -15.11
N GLY A 272 4.24 -9.62 -16.03
CA GLY A 272 4.91 -10.92 -15.92
C GLY A 272 6.29 -11.01 -16.58
N ASP A 273 6.74 -9.95 -17.27
CA ASP A 273 7.99 -10.00 -18.03
C ASP A 273 9.21 -9.83 -17.13
N VAL A 274 10.25 -10.61 -17.44
CA VAL A 274 11.58 -10.51 -16.82
C VAL A 274 12.58 -10.11 -17.91
N LEU A 275 13.21 -8.95 -17.73
CA LEU A 275 14.18 -8.39 -18.66
C LEU A 275 15.57 -9.00 -18.45
N PRO A 276 16.45 -9.01 -19.48
CA PRO A 276 17.83 -9.45 -19.31
C PRO A 276 18.64 -8.62 -18.30
N SER A 277 18.25 -7.37 -18.06
CA SER A 277 18.86 -6.45 -17.09
C SER A 277 18.39 -6.66 -15.66
N ASP A 278 17.31 -7.42 -15.45
CA ASP A 278 16.74 -7.61 -14.11
C ASP A 278 17.66 -8.44 -13.22
N ARG A 279 17.84 -8.00 -11.97
CA ARG A 279 18.40 -8.83 -10.90
C ARG A 279 17.30 -9.77 -10.41
N VAL A 280 17.37 -11.04 -10.73
CA VAL A 280 16.32 -12.02 -10.46
C VAL A 280 16.60 -12.79 -9.16
N PHE A 281 15.75 -12.67 -8.16
CA PHE A 281 15.73 -13.51 -6.95
C PHE A 281 15.00 -14.83 -7.22
N HIS A 282 13.91 -14.77 -7.98
CA HIS A 282 13.14 -15.93 -8.41
C HIS A 282 12.46 -15.64 -9.75
N ARG A 283 12.64 -16.52 -10.72
CA ARG A 283 11.91 -16.48 -11.99
C ARG A 283 10.65 -17.31 -11.86
N GLY A 284 9.50 -16.65 -11.94
CA GLY A 284 8.21 -17.28 -11.81
C GLY A 284 7.89 -18.26 -12.94
N THR A 285 7.07 -19.25 -12.63
CA THR A 285 6.54 -20.21 -13.63
C THR A 285 5.43 -19.62 -14.48
N GLY A 286 4.80 -18.55 -14.00
CA GLY A 286 3.63 -17.95 -14.66
C GLY A 286 2.36 -18.79 -14.56
N GLU A 287 2.34 -19.83 -13.74
CA GLU A 287 1.18 -20.69 -13.59
C GLU A 287 -0.05 -19.93 -13.09
N GLY A 288 -1.16 -20.07 -13.78
CA GLY A 288 -2.43 -19.43 -13.43
C GLY A 288 -2.53 -17.95 -13.83
N TRP A 289 -1.56 -17.38 -14.54
CA TRP A 289 -1.66 -15.99 -14.98
C TRP A 289 -2.65 -15.84 -16.16
N SER A 290 -3.46 -14.77 -16.12
CA SER A 290 -4.19 -14.25 -17.28
C SER A 290 -3.36 -13.16 -17.96
N ASN A 291 -3.42 -13.07 -19.28
CA ASN A 291 -2.77 -11.99 -20.05
C ASN A 291 -3.67 -10.77 -20.25
N GLU A 292 -4.93 -10.83 -19.79
CA GLU A 292 -5.88 -9.74 -19.90
C GLU A 292 -5.87 -8.87 -18.63
N GLY A 293 -6.00 -7.55 -18.76
CA GLY A 293 -6.29 -6.65 -17.66
C GLY A 293 -5.08 -6.03 -16.94
N ASP A 294 -3.85 -6.10 -17.47
CA ASP A 294 -2.71 -5.34 -16.92
C ASP A 294 -2.87 -3.83 -17.23
N VAL A 295 -2.75 -2.94 -16.21
CA VAL A 295 -2.86 -1.46 -16.29
C VAL A 295 -1.51 -0.78 -16.23
#